data_ec90eba9bfa580b4f6ee345fe91c4e20
#
_entry.id   ec90eba9bfa580b4f6ee345fe91c4e20
#
_cell.length_a   1.000
_cell.length_b   1.000
_cell.length_c   1.000
_cell.angle_alpha   90.00
_cell.angle_beta   90.00
_cell.angle_gamma   90.00
#
_symmetry.space_group_name_H-M   'P 1'
#
loop_
_entity.id
_entity.type
_entity.pdbx_description
1 polymer ?
#
loop_
_entity_poly.entity_id
_entity_poly.type
_entity_poly.pdbx_seq_one_letter_code
_entity_poly.pdbx_strand_id
1 'polypeptide(L)'
;MIAVSIHRVAMRALLLVCLSILAGCASQQAGGPYSIDETMKSRGQNSRVDIIVLHYTASTKPSALMTLTNRDVSAHYVVSDDAKPVVYRLVNEDRNAWHAGESSWYGRTFVNQRSIGIEIVHPGWQPNAKGENGHPYPEAQIAVVANLTRDIAQRHGILPENIVGHSDVAPGRKVDPGPSFPWKKLAQMGVGRWFDEALAAKYQAEYVRNGAPDAGWFQRQLKRVGYAVPENGYFDQKTLAVIAAFQAHYRPELVTGKPDAQTAARLQALPTSGSGL
;
A
#
# COMPACT_ATOMS: atom_id res chain seq x y z
N MET A 1 56.10 -41.74 16.38
CA MET A 1 54.99 -41.51 17.32
C MET A 1 54.68 -40.05 17.65
N ILE A 2 55.45 -39.04 17.18
CA ILE A 2 55.25 -37.60 17.48
C ILE A 2 54.29 -36.91 16.50
N ALA A 3 54.20 -37.34 15.23
CA ALA A 3 53.40 -36.71 14.19
C ALA A 3 51.85 -36.89 14.37
N VAL A 4 51.42 -37.98 15.01
CA VAL A 4 49.96 -38.29 15.21
C VAL A 4 49.35 -37.42 16.32
N SER A 5 50.17 -36.96 17.28
CA SER A 5 49.68 -36.13 18.40
C SER A 5 49.37 -34.67 18.00
N ILE A 6 50.13 -34.12 17.06
CA ILE A 6 49.94 -32.71 16.61
C ILE A 6 48.63 -32.58 15.82
N HIS A 7 48.26 -33.54 14.98
CA HIS A 7 47.02 -33.48 14.19
C HIS A 7 45.75 -33.54 15.06
N ARG A 8 45.79 -34.28 16.17
CA ARG A 8 44.64 -34.40 17.10
C ARG A 8 44.43 -33.09 17.92
N VAL A 9 45.49 -32.41 18.26
CA VAL A 9 45.41 -31.11 18.98
C VAL A 9 44.93 -29.99 18.05
N ALA A 10 45.44 -29.94 16.81
CA ALA A 10 45.02 -28.94 15.81
C ALA A 10 43.53 -29.14 15.42
N MET A 11 43.05 -30.39 15.28
CA MET A 11 41.68 -30.70 14.94
C MET A 11 40.68 -30.37 16.09
N ARG A 12 41.11 -30.51 17.35
CA ARG A 12 40.32 -30.12 18.52
C ARG A 12 40.26 -28.61 18.71
N ALA A 13 41.35 -27.89 18.41
CA ALA A 13 41.38 -26.43 18.42
C ALA A 13 40.49 -25.84 17.30
N LEU A 14 40.49 -26.44 16.11
CA LEU A 14 39.62 -26.01 15.00
C LEU A 14 38.14 -26.26 15.29
N LEU A 15 37.75 -27.37 15.95
CA LEU A 15 36.38 -27.65 16.36
C LEU A 15 35.89 -26.67 17.45
N LEU A 16 36.76 -26.25 18.38
CA LEU A 16 36.41 -25.28 19.42
C LEU A 16 36.25 -23.87 18.87
N VAL A 17 36.97 -23.48 17.84
CA VAL A 17 36.86 -22.19 17.16
C VAL A 17 35.56 -22.15 16.29
N CYS A 18 35.18 -23.26 15.65
CA CYS A 18 33.94 -23.33 14.90
C CYS A 18 32.69 -23.34 15.79
N LEU A 19 32.73 -23.86 17.02
CA LEU A 19 31.63 -23.80 17.96
C LEU A 19 31.40 -22.40 18.56
N SER A 20 32.43 -21.55 18.62
CA SER A 20 32.31 -20.18 19.15
C SER A 20 31.76 -19.16 18.16
N ILE A 21 31.68 -19.49 16.85
CA ILE A 21 31.13 -18.62 15.80
C ILE A 21 29.60 -18.75 15.66
N LEU A 22 29.00 -19.80 16.20
CA LEU A 22 27.54 -20.02 16.15
C LEU A 22 26.76 -19.38 17.31
N ALA A 23 27.43 -18.72 18.26
CA ALA A 23 26.81 -18.07 19.43
C ALA A 23 26.52 -16.55 19.25
N GLY A 24 26.58 -16.03 18.04
CA GLY A 24 26.60 -14.59 17.78
C GLY A 24 25.42 -14.03 17.01
N CYS A 25 24.15 -14.35 17.34
CA CYS A 25 22.97 -13.56 17.00
C CYS A 25 21.87 -13.71 18.04
N ALA A 26 22.22 -13.65 19.32
CA ALA A 26 21.24 -13.27 20.33
C ALA A 26 21.14 -11.73 20.26
N SER A 27 20.06 -11.20 19.71
CA SER A 27 19.70 -9.80 19.87
C SER A 27 19.73 -9.51 21.37
N GLN A 28 20.71 -8.72 21.84
CA GLN A 28 20.69 -8.17 23.19
C GLN A 28 19.45 -7.27 23.28
N GLN A 29 18.30 -7.84 23.67
CA GLN A 29 17.27 -7.04 24.32
C GLN A 29 17.91 -6.48 25.58
N ALA A 30 17.95 -5.14 25.68
CA ALA A 30 18.33 -4.45 26.89
C ALA A 30 17.38 -4.92 28.00
N GLY A 31 17.78 -5.94 28.77
CA GLY A 31 16.98 -6.51 29.84
C GLY A 31 16.91 -5.51 30.98
N GLY A 32 15.73 -5.07 31.32
CA GLY A 32 15.42 -4.44 32.60
C GLY A 32 15.63 -5.44 33.76
N PRO A 33 15.33 -5.04 35.02
CA PRO A 33 15.49 -5.92 36.17
C PRO A 33 14.44 -7.04 36.26
N TYR A 34 13.97 -7.55 35.11
CA TYR A 34 12.96 -8.60 34.97
C TYR A 34 13.36 -9.57 33.88
N SER A 35 12.85 -10.80 33.97
CA SER A 35 12.94 -11.81 32.90
C SER A 35 11.63 -11.87 32.14
N ILE A 36 11.70 -12.10 30.80
CA ILE A 36 10.52 -12.34 29.97
C ILE A 36 10.50 -13.83 29.65
N ASP A 37 9.42 -14.50 30.04
CA ASP A 37 9.13 -15.88 29.64
C ASP A 37 8.23 -15.85 28.39
N GLU A 38 8.76 -16.32 27.27
CA GLU A 38 8.06 -16.36 25.97
C GLU A 38 7.58 -17.79 25.60
N THR A 39 7.60 -18.75 26.54
CA THR A 39 7.20 -20.13 26.28
C THR A 39 5.71 -20.28 25.99
N MET A 40 4.89 -19.36 26.51
CA MET A 40 3.44 -19.35 26.29
C MET A 40 3.03 -18.21 25.36
N LYS A 41 2.26 -18.55 24.31
CA LYS A 41 1.75 -17.57 23.33
C LYS A 41 0.23 -17.60 23.30
N SER A 42 -0.40 -16.42 23.33
CA SER A 42 -1.85 -16.29 23.13
C SER A 42 -2.23 -16.58 21.66
N ARG A 43 -3.35 -17.27 21.46
CA ARG A 43 -3.94 -17.46 20.12
C ARG A 43 -4.70 -16.23 19.64
N GLY A 44 -5.28 -15.45 20.55
CA GLY A 44 -6.08 -14.27 20.24
C GLY A 44 -5.18 -13.04 19.98
N GLN A 45 -4.53 -13.00 18.82
CA GLN A 45 -3.66 -11.90 18.42
C GLN A 45 -3.76 -11.65 16.91
N ASN A 46 -3.54 -10.41 16.50
CA ASN A 46 -3.42 -9.99 15.10
C ASN A 46 -2.39 -8.88 14.97
N SER A 47 -1.97 -8.57 13.75
CA SER A 47 -1.14 -7.41 13.48
C SER A 47 -1.88 -6.11 13.80
N ARG A 48 -1.15 -5.08 14.24
CA ARG A 48 -1.66 -3.70 14.34
C ARG A 48 -1.74 -3.04 12.96
N VAL A 49 -0.91 -3.51 12.02
CA VAL A 49 -0.90 -3.04 10.64
C VAL A 49 -1.98 -3.79 9.87
N ASP A 50 -2.92 -3.06 9.29
CA ASP A 50 -4.04 -3.61 8.52
C ASP A 50 -4.34 -2.83 7.22
N ILE A 51 -3.47 -1.86 6.85
CA ILE A 51 -3.56 -1.06 5.62
C ILE A 51 -2.17 -0.96 4.98
N ILE A 52 -2.09 -0.99 3.65
CA ILE A 52 -0.93 -0.55 2.87
C ILE A 52 -1.33 0.67 2.07
N VAL A 53 -0.54 1.74 2.15
CA VAL A 53 -0.75 2.97 1.39
C VAL A 53 0.39 3.13 0.38
N LEU A 54 0.02 3.18 -0.90
CA LEU A 54 0.94 3.39 -2.01
C LEU A 54 1.00 4.86 -2.38
N HIS A 55 2.22 5.37 -2.55
CA HIS A 55 2.53 6.76 -2.86
C HIS A 55 3.41 6.87 -4.10
N TYR A 56 3.48 8.06 -4.67
CA TYR A 56 4.61 8.45 -5.49
C TYR A 56 5.39 9.57 -4.82
N THR A 57 6.71 9.63 -5.07
CA THR A 57 7.57 10.63 -4.46
C THR A 57 7.42 12.04 -5.05
N ALA A 58 6.83 12.20 -6.24
CA ALA A 58 6.82 13.44 -7.04
C ALA A 58 8.21 14.08 -7.18
N SER A 59 9.27 13.28 -7.22
CA SER A 59 10.66 13.73 -7.24
C SER A 59 11.61 12.65 -7.74
N THR A 60 12.89 13.02 -7.93
CA THR A 60 13.96 12.06 -8.24
C THR A 60 14.33 11.22 -7.03
N LYS A 61 14.91 10.03 -7.26
CA LYS A 61 15.37 9.12 -6.20
C LYS A 61 16.26 9.80 -5.14
N PRO A 62 17.32 10.57 -5.49
CA PRO A 62 18.16 11.22 -4.48
C PRO A 62 17.37 12.22 -3.61
N SER A 63 16.48 13.00 -4.23
CA SER A 63 15.64 13.97 -3.53
C SER A 63 14.64 13.28 -2.61
N ALA A 64 13.99 12.20 -3.07
CA ALA A 64 13.06 11.41 -2.27
C ALA A 64 13.74 10.83 -1.03
N LEU A 65 14.87 10.15 -1.20
CA LEU A 65 15.63 9.56 -0.07
C LEU A 65 16.06 10.65 0.92
N MET A 66 16.60 11.79 0.44
CA MET A 66 16.97 12.91 1.29
C MET A 66 15.77 13.44 2.09
N THR A 67 14.63 13.63 1.45
CA THR A 67 13.41 14.14 2.10
C THR A 67 12.92 13.18 3.17
N LEU A 68 12.79 11.88 2.83
CA LEU A 68 12.22 10.87 3.72
C LEU A 68 13.13 10.45 4.87
N THR A 69 14.42 10.81 4.83
CA THR A 69 15.38 10.52 5.91
C THR A 69 15.73 11.72 6.78
N ASN A 70 15.52 12.96 6.29
CA ASN A 70 15.98 14.16 6.98
C ASN A 70 14.87 15.18 7.32
N ARG A 71 13.59 14.90 6.99
CA ARG A 71 12.45 15.81 7.29
C ARG A 71 11.39 15.09 8.12
N ASP A 72 10.38 15.86 8.57
CA ASP A 72 9.25 15.37 9.37
C ASP A 72 8.18 14.65 8.52
N VAL A 73 8.64 13.90 7.51
CA VAL A 73 7.86 12.97 6.70
C VAL A 73 8.69 11.72 6.47
N SER A 74 8.07 10.56 6.46
CA SER A 74 8.78 9.29 6.29
C SER A 74 7.88 8.24 5.65
N ALA A 75 8.47 7.18 5.12
CA ALA A 75 7.78 5.99 4.66
C ALA A 75 8.53 4.75 5.15
N HIS A 76 7.86 3.60 5.19
CA HIS A 76 8.52 2.36 5.55
C HIS A 76 9.49 1.92 4.44
N TYR A 77 9.03 2.04 3.19
CA TYR A 77 9.77 1.61 2.02
C TYR A 77 9.80 2.67 0.92
N VAL A 78 10.91 2.67 0.17
CA VAL A 78 11.03 3.39 -1.11
C VAL A 78 11.42 2.39 -2.18
N VAL A 79 10.71 2.39 -3.31
CA VAL A 79 11.04 1.58 -4.48
C VAL A 79 11.60 2.50 -5.57
N SER A 80 12.84 2.25 -5.97
CA SER A 80 13.53 3.09 -6.97
C SER A 80 13.02 2.85 -8.40
N ASP A 81 13.31 3.83 -9.28
CA ASP A 81 13.04 3.81 -10.71
C ASP A 81 14.22 3.33 -11.56
N ASP A 82 15.23 2.73 -10.92
CA ASP A 82 16.39 2.16 -11.61
C ASP A 82 15.96 1.02 -12.55
N ALA A 83 16.76 0.73 -13.58
CA ALA A 83 16.53 -0.40 -14.49
C ALA A 83 16.42 -1.76 -13.74
N LYS A 84 17.13 -1.89 -12.61
CA LYS A 84 16.95 -2.93 -11.60
C LYS A 84 16.50 -2.24 -10.31
N PRO A 85 15.19 -2.17 -10.03
CA PRO A 85 14.68 -1.42 -8.90
C PRO A 85 15.20 -1.96 -7.57
N VAL A 86 15.56 -1.03 -6.67
CA VAL A 86 16.02 -1.30 -5.32
C VAL A 86 14.92 -0.91 -4.33
N VAL A 87 14.70 -1.74 -3.32
CA VAL A 87 13.81 -1.45 -2.19
C VAL A 87 14.66 -0.94 -1.03
N TYR A 88 14.45 0.31 -0.61
CA TYR A 88 15.04 0.89 0.59
C TYR A 88 14.05 0.77 1.73
N ARG A 89 14.44 0.14 2.84
CA ARG A 89 13.66 0.15 4.08
C ARG A 89 14.17 1.28 4.97
N LEU A 90 13.35 2.30 5.20
CA LEU A 90 13.70 3.49 5.98
C LEU A 90 13.14 3.43 7.41
N VAL A 91 11.98 2.82 7.59
CA VAL A 91 11.33 2.63 8.89
C VAL A 91 10.98 1.16 9.05
N ASN A 92 11.21 0.59 10.24
CA ASN A 92 10.79 -0.78 10.56
C ASN A 92 9.25 -0.87 10.64
N GLU A 93 8.67 -2.02 10.27
CA GLU A 93 7.21 -2.22 10.22
C GLU A 93 6.54 -2.20 11.60
N ASP A 94 7.29 -2.37 12.68
CA ASP A 94 6.83 -2.27 14.07
C ASP A 94 6.73 -0.82 14.57
N ARG A 95 7.16 0.16 13.77
CA ARG A 95 7.12 1.59 14.06
C ARG A 95 6.18 2.32 13.11
N ASN A 96 5.72 3.51 13.51
CA ASN A 96 4.91 4.36 12.65
C ASN A 96 5.79 5.22 11.73
N ALA A 97 5.59 5.15 10.43
CA ALA A 97 6.09 6.16 9.50
C ALA A 97 5.04 7.27 9.28
N TRP A 98 5.49 8.48 8.96
CA TRP A 98 4.63 9.66 8.82
C TRP A 98 4.39 9.97 7.33
N HIS A 99 3.50 9.18 6.70
CA HIS A 99 3.26 9.23 5.25
C HIS A 99 1.83 9.61 4.86
N ALA A 100 0.82 9.29 5.66
CA ALA A 100 -0.58 9.46 5.28
C ALA A 100 -1.20 10.78 5.77
N GLY A 101 -0.68 11.37 6.87
CA GLY A 101 -1.23 12.58 7.48
C GLY A 101 -2.68 12.40 7.93
N GLU A 102 -3.48 13.47 7.83
CA GLU A 102 -4.92 13.39 8.07
C GLU A 102 -5.58 12.51 7.00
N SER A 103 -6.16 11.40 7.40
CA SER A 103 -6.60 10.35 6.50
C SER A 103 -7.60 9.42 7.17
N SER A 104 -8.42 8.74 6.36
CA SER A 104 -9.41 7.78 6.85
C SER A 104 -9.67 6.68 5.81
N TRP A 105 -9.88 5.44 6.29
CA TRP A 105 -10.27 4.31 5.45
C TRP A 105 -11.20 3.36 6.22
N TYR A 106 -12.37 3.02 5.69
CA TYR A 106 -13.42 2.24 6.37
C TYR A 106 -13.74 2.77 7.78
N GLY A 107 -13.82 4.11 7.93
CA GLY A 107 -14.06 4.77 9.21
C GLY A 107 -12.88 4.78 10.19
N ARG A 108 -11.75 4.16 9.83
CA ARG A 108 -10.53 4.15 10.63
C ARG A 108 -9.72 5.40 10.32
N THR A 109 -9.48 6.23 11.32
CA THR A 109 -8.61 7.41 11.27
C THR A 109 -7.18 7.07 11.72
N PHE A 110 -6.29 8.06 11.72
CA PHE A 110 -4.87 7.89 12.12
C PHE A 110 -4.17 6.77 11.32
N VAL A 111 -4.32 6.80 9.99
CA VAL A 111 -3.83 5.73 9.10
C VAL A 111 -2.33 5.45 9.28
N ASN A 112 -1.49 6.44 9.62
CA ASN A 112 -0.07 6.22 9.94
C ASN A 112 0.16 5.14 11.02
N GLN A 113 -0.73 5.05 12.03
CA GLN A 113 -0.54 4.15 13.18
C GLN A 113 -0.85 2.68 12.86
N ARG A 114 -1.45 2.42 11.70
CA ARG A 114 -1.96 1.11 11.32
C ARG A 114 -1.65 0.72 9.87
N SER A 115 -0.74 1.43 9.23
CA SER A 115 -0.40 1.18 7.83
C SER A 115 1.10 1.07 7.61
N ILE A 116 1.44 0.43 6.50
CA ILE A 116 2.76 0.48 5.88
C ILE A 116 2.67 1.44 4.68
N GLY A 117 3.49 2.48 4.66
CA GLY A 117 3.63 3.39 3.51
C GLY A 117 4.76 2.93 2.59
N ILE A 118 4.46 2.83 1.30
CA ILE A 118 5.42 2.51 0.24
C ILE A 118 5.47 3.69 -0.72
N GLU A 119 6.61 4.36 -0.78
CA GLU A 119 6.92 5.42 -1.74
C GLU A 119 7.53 4.83 -3.00
N ILE A 120 7.02 5.21 -4.14
CA ILE A 120 7.46 4.75 -5.46
C ILE A 120 8.10 5.94 -6.16
N VAL A 121 9.40 5.85 -6.50
CA VAL A 121 10.09 6.94 -7.18
C VAL A 121 9.44 7.17 -8.54
N HIS A 122 8.86 8.35 -8.71
CA HIS A 122 8.12 8.74 -9.91
C HIS A 122 7.98 10.28 -9.94
N PRO A 123 8.02 10.93 -11.11
CA PRO A 123 7.94 12.40 -11.21
C PRO A 123 6.59 13.00 -10.79
N GLY A 124 5.60 12.15 -10.50
CA GLY A 124 4.26 12.57 -10.14
C GLY A 124 3.30 12.62 -11.33
N TRP A 125 2.02 12.81 -11.01
CA TRP A 125 0.99 12.98 -12.03
C TRP A 125 1.07 14.40 -12.61
N GLN A 126 1.45 14.49 -13.86
CA GLN A 126 1.51 15.71 -14.64
C GLN A 126 0.79 15.43 -15.97
N PRO A 127 -0.53 15.74 -16.05
CA PRO A 127 -1.26 15.58 -17.29
C PRO A 127 -0.61 16.48 -18.36
N ASN A 128 -0.38 15.92 -19.56
CA ASN A 128 0.12 16.71 -20.67
C ASN A 128 -0.98 17.66 -21.21
N ALA A 129 -0.63 18.50 -22.20
CA ALA A 129 -1.56 19.44 -22.81
C ALA A 129 -2.79 18.76 -23.46
N LYS A 130 -2.75 17.44 -23.70
CA LYS A 130 -3.86 16.64 -24.23
C LYS A 130 -4.70 15.97 -23.14
N GLY A 131 -4.35 16.19 -21.84
CA GLY A 131 -5.02 15.55 -20.71
C GLY A 131 -4.67 14.07 -20.52
N GLU A 132 -3.64 13.58 -21.21
CA GLU A 132 -3.15 12.20 -21.02
C GLU A 132 -2.46 12.06 -19.66
N ASN A 133 -2.49 10.86 -19.07
CA ASN A 133 -2.12 10.57 -17.68
C ASN A 133 -0.61 10.69 -17.32
N GLY A 134 0.20 11.37 -18.16
CA GLY A 134 1.60 11.65 -17.85
C GLY A 134 2.53 10.44 -17.95
N HIS A 135 3.52 10.38 -17.07
CA HIS A 135 4.56 9.34 -17.14
C HIS A 135 4.02 7.97 -16.71
N PRO A 136 4.27 6.89 -17.48
CA PRO A 136 3.98 5.54 -17.05
C PRO A 136 5.00 5.07 -15.99
N TYR A 137 4.57 4.19 -15.10
CA TYR A 137 5.47 3.48 -14.19
C TYR A 137 6.24 2.38 -14.94
N PRO A 138 7.58 2.26 -14.76
CA PRO A 138 8.35 1.19 -15.36
C PRO A 138 7.85 -0.20 -14.94
N GLU A 139 7.76 -1.13 -15.88
CA GLU A 139 7.29 -2.51 -15.65
C GLU A 139 8.08 -3.22 -14.54
N ALA A 140 9.42 -3.09 -14.55
CA ALA A 140 10.29 -3.69 -13.53
C ALA A 140 10.00 -3.11 -12.14
N GLN A 141 9.72 -1.80 -12.04
CA GLN A 141 9.37 -1.14 -10.78
C GLN A 141 8.02 -1.66 -10.25
N ILE A 142 7.01 -1.77 -11.10
CA ILE A 142 5.69 -2.29 -10.71
C ILE A 142 5.76 -3.76 -10.27
N ALA A 143 6.58 -4.59 -10.91
CA ALA A 143 6.81 -5.97 -10.46
C ALA A 143 7.39 -6.03 -9.05
N VAL A 144 8.36 -5.17 -8.73
CA VAL A 144 8.93 -5.07 -7.37
C VAL A 144 7.90 -4.55 -6.36
N VAL A 145 7.14 -3.49 -6.71
CA VAL A 145 6.05 -2.97 -5.86
C VAL A 145 5.03 -4.05 -5.55
N ALA A 146 4.58 -4.81 -6.57
CA ALA A 146 3.60 -5.88 -6.38
C ALA A 146 4.12 -6.99 -5.45
N ASN A 147 5.38 -7.43 -5.62
CA ASN A 147 5.97 -8.46 -4.78
C ASN A 147 6.13 -7.97 -3.33
N LEU A 148 6.69 -6.77 -3.12
CA LEU A 148 6.83 -6.16 -1.79
C LEU A 148 5.46 -6.03 -1.09
N THR A 149 4.46 -5.49 -1.80
CA THR A 149 3.11 -5.31 -1.25
C THR A 149 2.47 -6.64 -0.87
N ARG A 150 2.62 -7.67 -1.69
CA ARG A 150 2.12 -9.03 -1.40
C ARG A 150 2.79 -9.61 -0.15
N ASP A 151 4.12 -9.50 -0.04
CA ASP A 151 4.87 -10.02 1.10
C ASP A 151 4.45 -9.33 2.41
N ILE A 152 4.26 -8.01 2.38
CA ILE A 152 3.75 -7.25 3.52
C ILE A 152 2.31 -7.68 3.85
N ALA A 153 1.44 -7.77 2.85
CA ALA A 153 0.05 -8.16 3.06
C ALA A 153 -0.06 -9.56 3.69
N GLN A 154 0.74 -10.51 3.25
CA GLN A 154 0.79 -11.87 3.83
C GLN A 154 1.29 -11.86 5.28
N ARG A 155 2.37 -11.14 5.59
CA ARG A 155 2.93 -11.08 6.96
C ARG A 155 1.96 -10.49 7.97
N HIS A 156 1.18 -9.49 7.55
CA HIS A 156 0.28 -8.76 8.43
C HIS A 156 -1.19 -9.19 8.32
N GLY A 157 -1.53 -10.07 7.36
CA GLY A 157 -2.92 -10.49 7.11
C GLY A 157 -3.78 -9.37 6.54
N ILE A 158 -3.20 -8.48 5.69
CA ILE A 158 -3.91 -7.33 5.13
C ILE A 158 -4.79 -7.78 3.97
N LEU A 159 -6.07 -7.43 4.05
CA LEU A 159 -7.06 -7.77 3.03
C LEU A 159 -6.85 -6.92 1.76
N PRO A 160 -7.23 -7.44 0.56
CA PRO A 160 -7.03 -6.73 -0.71
C PRO A 160 -7.65 -5.33 -0.75
N GLU A 161 -8.82 -5.13 -0.11
CA GLU A 161 -9.48 -3.82 -0.03
C GLU A 161 -8.76 -2.79 0.83
N ASN A 162 -7.76 -3.19 1.59
CA ASN A 162 -6.93 -2.32 2.42
C ASN A 162 -5.56 -2.01 1.77
N ILE A 163 -5.36 -2.37 0.50
CA ILE A 163 -4.23 -1.94 -0.31
C ILE A 163 -4.71 -0.79 -1.19
N VAL A 164 -4.31 0.43 -0.86
CA VAL A 164 -4.91 1.67 -1.34
C VAL A 164 -3.88 2.72 -1.72
N GLY A 165 -4.29 3.73 -2.47
CA GLY A 165 -3.49 4.92 -2.73
C GLY A 165 -3.65 5.97 -1.64
N HIS A 166 -2.71 6.91 -1.57
CA HIS A 166 -2.84 8.06 -0.68
C HIS A 166 -4.07 8.91 -1.02
N SER A 167 -4.40 9.05 -2.31
CA SER A 167 -5.62 9.70 -2.77
C SER A 167 -6.90 9.03 -2.26
N ASP A 168 -6.89 7.70 -2.04
CA ASP A 168 -8.06 6.97 -1.53
C ASP A 168 -8.34 7.32 -0.05
N VAL A 169 -7.29 7.42 0.77
CA VAL A 169 -7.40 7.69 2.21
C VAL A 169 -7.45 9.18 2.55
N ALA A 170 -7.09 10.06 1.60
CA ALA A 170 -7.06 11.50 1.78
C ALA A 170 -7.60 12.26 0.54
N PRO A 171 -8.85 11.98 0.08
CA PRO A 171 -9.42 12.59 -1.12
C PRO A 171 -9.41 14.12 -1.07
N GLY A 172 -9.08 14.75 -2.19
CA GLY A 172 -9.01 16.22 -2.31
C GLY A 172 -7.77 16.86 -1.70
N ARG A 173 -7.06 16.16 -0.80
CA ARG A 173 -5.78 16.60 -0.23
C ARG A 173 -4.59 15.98 -0.96
N LYS A 174 -4.75 14.76 -1.44
CA LYS A 174 -3.70 13.97 -2.11
C LYS A 174 -4.20 13.40 -3.42
N VAL A 175 -3.27 13.18 -4.34
CA VAL A 175 -3.54 12.64 -5.68
C VAL A 175 -2.67 11.42 -6.03
N ASP A 176 -1.65 11.13 -5.21
CA ASP A 176 -0.74 10.00 -5.40
C ASP A 176 -1.42 8.66 -5.08
N PRO A 177 -1.07 7.56 -5.76
CA PRO A 177 -0.06 7.41 -6.79
C PRO A 177 -0.50 7.85 -8.21
N GLY A 178 -1.65 8.49 -8.35
CA GLY A 178 -2.18 9.06 -9.58
C GLY A 178 -2.78 8.06 -10.56
N PRO A 179 -3.45 8.56 -11.61
CA PRO A 179 -4.18 7.70 -12.56
C PRO A 179 -3.27 6.87 -13.48
N SER A 180 -1.97 7.22 -13.62
CA SER A 180 -1.01 6.39 -14.36
C SER A 180 -0.56 5.14 -13.59
N PHE A 181 -0.91 5.02 -12.29
CA PHE A 181 -0.58 3.85 -11.50
C PHE A 181 -1.43 2.64 -11.93
N PRO A 182 -0.83 1.48 -12.25
CA PRO A 182 -1.50 0.39 -12.92
C PRO A 182 -2.28 -0.53 -11.96
N TRP A 183 -3.29 0.00 -11.27
CA TRP A 183 -4.10 -0.73 -10.27
C TRP A 183 -4.69 -2.04 -10.79
N LYS A 184 -5.26 -2.03 -12.01
CA LYS A 184 -5.79 -3.25 -12.64
C LYS A 184 -4.72 -4.34 -12.75
N LYS A 185 -3.50 -3.97 -13.16
CA LYS A 185 -2.38 -4.91 -13.28
C LYS A 185 -1.96 -5.48 -11.93
N LEU A 186 -1.92 -4.64 -10.87
CA LEU A 186 -1.63 -5.12 -9.52
C LEU A 186 -2.68 -6.14 -9.06
N ALA A 187 -3.96 -5.85 -9.28
CA ALA A 187 -5.04 -6.77 -8.94
C ALA A 187 -4.93 -8.11 -9.69
N GLN A 188 -4.57 -8.10 -10.98
CA GLN A 188 -4.27 -9.30 -11.76
C GLN A 188 -3.07 -10.09 -11.21
N MET A 189 -2.15 -9.42 -10.53
CA MET A 189 -1.03 -10.03 -9.82
C MET A 189 -1.38 -10.46 -8.39
N GLY A 190 -2.67 -10.39 -7.99
CA GLY A 190 -3.14 -10.74 -6.65
C GLY A 190 -2.85 -9.67 -5.58
N VAL A 191 -2.68 -8.40 -5.96
CA VAL A 191 -2.39 -7.29 -5.06
C VAL A 191 -3.47 -6.21 -5.19
N GLY A 192 -4.19 -5.94 -4.09
CA GLY A 192 -5.35 -5.06 -4.11
C GLY A 192 -6.57 -5.71 -4.75
N ARG A 193 -7.57 -4.90 -5.09
CA ARG A 193 -8.82 -5.37 -5.70
C ARG A 193 -9.13 -4.60 -6.98
N TRP A 194 -9.95 -5.22 -7.83
CA TRP A 194 -10.51 -4.61 -9.02
C TRP A 194 -11.99 -4.98 -9.11
N PHE A 195 -12.76 -4.25 -9.90
CA PHE A 195 -14.17 -4.54 -10.14
C PHE A 195 -14.35 -5.65 -11.20
N ASP A 196 -15.50 -6.32 -11.16
CA ASP A 196 -15.91 -7.24 -12.23
C ASP A 196 -16.27 -6.43 -13.48
N GLU A 197 -15.49 -6.57 -14.55
CA GLU A 197 -15.64 -5.78 -15.78
C GLU A 197 -16.91 -6.14 -16.57
N ALA A 198 -17.33 -7.41 -16.55
CA ALA A 198 -18.56 -7.84 -17.22
C ALA A 198 -19.79 -7.30 -16.50
N LEU A 199 -19.76 -7.34 -15.17
CA LEU A 199 -20.82 -6.77 -14.34
C LEU A 199 -20.87 -5.25 -14.46
N ALA A 200 -19.71 -4.57 -14.50
CA ALA A 200 -19.63 -3.13 -14.72
C ALA A 200 -20.20 -2.72 -16.08
N ALA A 201 -19.91 -3.47 -17.15
CA ALA A 201 -20.49 -3.21 -18.48
C ALA A 201 -22.03 -3.31 -18.48
N LYS A 202 -22.58 -4.31 -17.78
CA LYS A 202 -24.03 -4.47 -17.61
C LYS A 202 -24.65 -3.28 -16.88
N TYR A 203 -24.09 -2.88 -15.74
CA TYR A 203 -24.58 -1.73 -14.98
C TYR A 203 -24.43 -0.42 -15.74
N GLN A 204 -23.33 -0.25 -16.48
CA GLN A 204 -23.14 0.94 -17.31
C GLN A 204 -24.24 1.09 -18.38
N ALA A 205 -24.58 -0.01 -19.07
CA ALA A 205 -25.68 -0.01 -20.05
C ALA A 205 -27.03 0.34 -19.41
N GLU A 206 -27.26 -0.10 -18.16
CA GLU A 206 -28.46 0.25 -17.40
C GLU A 206 -28.48 1.74 -17.03
N TYR A 207 -27.39 2.28 -16.48
CA TYR A 207 -27.30 3.69 -16.10
C TYR A 207 -27.29 4.66 -17.28
N VAL A 208 -26.82 4.23 -18.44
CA VAL A 208 -26.95 5.03 -19.68
C VAL A 208 -28.42 5.16 -20.10
N ARG A 209 -29.23 4.10 -19.96
CA ARG A 209 -30.66 4.12 -20.30
C ARG A 209 -31.52 4.87 -19.28
N ASN A 210 -31.23 4.71 -17.99
CA ASN A 210 -32.09 5.14 -16.91
C ASN A 210 -31.60 6.43 -16.20
N GLY A 211 -30.45 6.93 -16.57
CA GLY A 211 -29.71 7.99 -15.88
C GLY A 211 -28.79 7.47 -14.78
N ALA A 212 -27.74 8.23 -14.50
CA ALA A 212 -26.82 7.94 -13.38
C ALA A 212 -27.57 8.15 -12.04
N PRO A 213 -27.21 7.38 -10.99
CA PRO A 213 -27.82 7.52 -9.65
C PRO A 213 -27.59 8.91 -9.03
N ASP A 214 -28.37 9.22 -7.99
CA ASP A 214 -28.28 10.46 -7.23
C ASP A 214 -27.04 10.50 -6.28
N ALA A 215 -26.84 11.66 -5.66
CA ALA A 215 -25.73 11.88 -4.74
C ALA A 215 -25.77 10.95 -3.52
N GLY A 216 -26.95 10.71 -2.97
CA GLY A 216 -27.12 9.82 -1.82
C GLY A 216 -26.69 8.39 -2.14
N TRP A 217 -27.01 7.91 -3.33
CA TRP A 217 -26.54 6.59 -3.79
C TRP A 217 -25.01 6.56 -3.91
N PHE A 218 -24.39 7.54 -4.58
CA PHE A 218 -22.93 7.62 -4.70
C PHE A 218 -22.26 7.63 -3.33
N GLN A 219 -22.75 8.45 -2.40
CA GLN A 219 -22.21 8.57 -1.05
C GLN A 219 -22.28 7.23 -0.30
N ARG A 220 -23.43 6.54 -0.33
CA ARG A 220 -23.56 5.21 0.29
C ARG A 220 -22.62 4.18 -0.33
N GLN A 221 -22.49 4.16 -1.66
CA GLN A 221 -21.61 3.20 -2.33
C GLN A 221 -20.12 3.50 -2.10
N LEU A 222 -19.70 4.76 -2.12
CA LEU A 222 -18.34 5.16 -1.81
C LEU A 222 -17.96 4.79 -0.37
N LYS A 223 -18.87 5.01 0.59
CA LYS A 223 -18.68 4.59 1.98
C LYS A 223 -18.59 3.06 2.10
N ARG A 224 -19.45 2.31 1.38
CA ARG A 224 -19.43 0.84 1.32
C ARG A 224 -18.06 0.30 0.92
N VAL A 225 -17.36 0.98 0.02
CA VAL A 225 -16.04 0.56 -0.48
C VAL A 225 -14.86 1.24 0.23
N GLY A 226 -15.10 1.93 1.34
CA GLY A 226 -14.06 2.37 2.28
C GLY A 226 -13.82 3.87 2.37
N TYR A 227 -14.31 4.68 1.43
CA TYR A 227 -14.06 6.11 1.42
C TYR A 227 -14.78 6.86 2.54
N ALA A 228 -14.11 7.85 3.13
CA ALA A 228 -14.74 8.82 4.00
C ALA A 228 -15.47 9.88 3.14
N VAL A 229 -16.78 9.87 3.14
CA VAL A 229 -17.64 10.75 2.36
C VAL A 229 -18.81 11.26 3.20
N PRO A 230 -19.27 12.53 3.04
CA PRO A 230 -20.52 13.00 3.66
C PRO A 230 -21.71 12.16 3.19
N GLU A 231 -22.74 12.02 4.03
CA GLU A 231 -24.01 11.37 3.66
C GLU A 231 -25.16 12.39 3.71
N ASN A 232 -25.01 13.51 2.97
CA ASN A 232 -25.92 14.64 2.98
C ASN A 232 -26.86 14.71 1.75
N GLY A 233 -26.70 13.79 0.79
CA GLY A 233 -27.53 13.73 -0.42
C GLY A 233 -27.19 14.75 -1.50
N TYR A 234 -26.05 15.47 -1.38
CA TYR A 234 -25.61 16.48 -2.35
C TYR A 234 -24.25 16.12 -2.96
N PHE A 235 -24.06 16.47 -4.23
CA PHE A 235 -22.73 16.44 -4.87
C PHE A 235 -21.92 17.67 -4.46
N ASP A 236 -21.63 17.77 -3.16
CA ASP A 236 -20.77 18.82 -2.62
C ASP A 236 -19.29 18.62 -3.01
N GLN A 237 -18.46 19.62 -2.73
CA GLN A 237 -17.03 19.57 -3.08
C GLN A 237 -16.31 18.35 -2.49
N LYS A 238 -16.67 17.95 -1.28
CA LYS A 238 -16.07 16.76 -0.63
C LYS A 238 -16.47 15.48 -1.37
N THR A 239 -17.76 15.32 -1.70
CA THR A 239 -18.25 14.18 -2.48
C THR A 239 -17.57 14.11 -3.85
N LEU A 240 -17.45 15.25 -4.56
CA LEU A 240 -16.77 15.30 -5.86
C LEU A 240 -15.27 14.96 -5.76
N ALA A 241 -14.58 15.38 -4.69
CA ALA A 241 -13.20 15.01 -4.43
C ALA A 241 -13.04 13.49 -4.21
N VAL A 242 -13.97 12.85 -3.49
CA VAL A 242 -13.97 11.39 -3.30
C VAL A 242 -14.25 10.68 -4.62
N ILE A 243 -15.18 11.18 -5.46
CA ILE A 243 -15.41 10.63 -6.80
C ILE A 243 -14.15 10.72 -7.66
N ALA A 244 -13.41 11.84 -7.60
CA ALA A 244 -12.15 12.00 -8.33
C ALA A 244 -11.08 10.97 -7.87
N ALA A 245 -10.95 10.75 -6.56
CA ALA A 245 -10.04 9.73 -6.01
C ALA A 245 -10.45 8.33 -6.46
N PHE A 246 -11.72 7.98 -6.39
CA PHE A 246 -12.26 6.72 -6.90
C PHE A 246 -11.96 6.55 -8.41
N GLN A 247 -12.16 7.59 -9.21
CA GLN A 247 -11.87 7.57 -10.64
C GLN A 247 -10.37 7.36 -10.90
N ALA A 248 -9.49 8.04 -10.17
CA ALA A 248 -8.04 7.87 -10.31
C ALA A 248 -7.59 6.43 -10.07
N HIS A 249 -8.27 5.70 -9.18
CA HIS A 249 -8.01 4.30 -8.88
C HIS A 249 -8.67 3.34 -9.89
N TYR A 250 -9.99 3.50 -10.13
CA TYR A 250 -10.82 2.51 -10.85
C TYR A 250 -11.25 2.95 -12.25
N ARG A 251 -11.00 4.21 -12.63
CA ARG A 251 -11.29 4.78 -13.94
C ARG A 251 -10.18 5.73 -14.40
N PRO A 252 -8.94 5.26 -14.44
CA PRO A 252 -7.78 6.11 -14.69
C PRO A 252 -7.76 6.77 -16.07
N GLU A 253 -8.50 6.25 -17.04
CA GLU A 253 -8.59 6.80 -18.39
C GLU A 253 -9.29 8.18 -18.45
N LEU A 254 -10.11 8.53 -17.45
CA LEU A 254 -10.82 9.81 -17.41
C LEU A 254 -11.18 10.23 -15.98
N VAL A 255 -10.36 11.03 -15.34
CA VAL A 255 -10.58 11.57 -13.99
C VAL A 255 -11.21 12.95 -14.08
N THR A 256 -12.53 13.03 -13.88
CA THR A 256 -13.29 14.28 -13.96
C THR A 256 -13.75 14.81 -12.61
N GLY A 257 -13.81 13.95 -11.60
CA GLY A 257 -14.48 14.23 -10.31
C GLY A 257 -16.01 14.34 -10.42
N LYS A 258 -16.58 14.15 -11.62
CA LYS A 258 -18.04 14.23 -11.82
C LYS A 258 -18.69 12.85 -11.77
N PRO A 259 -19.90 12.73 -11.20
CA PRO A 259 -20.65 11.50 -11.24
C PRO A 259 -21.10 11.21 -12.69
N ASP A 260 -21.00 9.97 -13.12
CA ASP A 260 -21.48 9.51 -14.42
C ASP A 260 -21.82 8.00 -14.38
N ALA A 261 -22.47 7.52 -15.44
CA ALA A 261 -22.91 6.14 -15.57
C ALA A 261 -21.77 5.12 -15.46
N GLN A 262 -20.58 5.43 -16.02
CA GLN A 262 -19.44 4.54 -15.97
C GLN A 262 -18.85 4.45 -14.56
N THR A 263 -18.73 5.59 -13.86
CA THR A 263 -18.25 5.64 -12.48
C THR A 263 -19.20 4.87 -11.55
N ALA A 264 -20.52 5.07 -11.70
CA ALA A 264 -21.52 4.35 -10.92
C ALA A 264 -21.45 2.83 -11.16
N ALA A 265 -21.31 2.42 -12.42
CA ALA A 265 -21.21 1.01 -12.78
C ALA A 265 -19.98 0.31 -12.18
N ARG A 266 -18.79 0.93 -12.27
CA ARG A 266 -17.57 0.39 -11.67
C ARG A 266 -17.65 0.34 -10.16
N LEU A 267 -18.22 1.37 -9.54
CA LEU A 267 -18.44 1.44 -8.09
C LEU A 267 -19.39 0.33 -7.60
N GLN A 268 -20.47 0.07 -8.34
CA GLN A 268 -21.42 -1.00 -8.04
C GLN A 268 -20.81 -2.40 -8.24
N ALA A 269 -19.96 -2.57 -9.25
CA ALA A 269 -19.31 -3.84 -9.58
C ALA A 269 -18.12 -4.19 -8.68
N LEU A 270 -17.70 -3.29 -7.77
CA LEU A 270 -16.68 -3.62 -6.78
C LEU A 270 -17.21 -4.61 -5.73
N PRO A 271 -16.47 -5.70 -5.45
CA PRO A 271 -16.86 -6.66 -4.42
C PRO A 271 -16.93 -5.99 -3.04
N THR A 272 -17.85 -6.47 -2.21
CA THR A 272 -17.93 -6.10 -0.79
C THR A 272 -16.85 -6.79 0.00
N SER A 273 -16.40 -6.16 1.10
CA SER A 273 -15.48 -6.78 2.07
C SER A 273 -16.00 -8.14 2.51
N GLY A 274 -15.18 -9.19 2.39
CA GLY A 274 -15.52 -10.54 2.80
C GLY A 274 -16.17 -11.43 1.72
N SER A 275 -16.45 -10.93 0.52
CA SER A 275 -16.73 -11.80 -0.62
C SER A 275 -15.40 -12.26 -1.22
N GLY A 276 -14.81 -13.31 -0.64
CA GLY A 276 -13.67 -13.99 -1.25
C GLY A 276 -14.05 -14.50 -2.64
N LEU A 277 -13.22 -14.17 -3.61
CA LEU A 277 -13.15 -14.90 -4.87
C LEU A 277 -12.44 -16.21 -4.63
#